data_c475312bc1169a2b9ecb02f4d5badd01
#
_entry.id   c475312bc1169a2b9ecb02f4d5badd01
#
_cell.length_a   1.000
_cell.length_b   1.000
_cell.length_c   1.000
_cell.angle_alpha   90.00
_cell.angle_beta   90.00
_cell.angle_gamma   90.00
#
_symmetry.space_group_name_H-M   'P 1'
#
loop_
_entity.id
_entity.type
_entity.pdbx_description
1 polymer ?
#
loop_
_entity_poly.entity_id
_entity_poly.type
_entity_poly.pdbx_seq_one_letter_code
_entity_poly.pdbx_strand_id
1 'polypeptide(L)'
;MHTDSEAKKAEKAQMQEAEKRKLEEIRRQIDKIDDEIAKLLFRRIELAISAREAKKRLEKPISDAEREREVIGKWRERAENLSMCVEMKVNERIKDICEEMFMQIGSEIVKYTLRIEEEWGMEEKKD
;
A
#
# COMPACT_ATOMS: atom_id res chain seq x y z
N MET A 1 53.83 7.61 8.88
CA MET A 1 53.36 7.25 7.55
C MET A 1 52.18 6.27 7.56
N HIS A 2 51.96 5.54 8.66
CA HIS A 2 50.80 4.65 8.78
C HIS A 2 49.51 5.35 9.24
N THR A 3 49.63 6.56 9.76
CA THR A 3 48.55 7.31 10.39
C THR A 3 47.47 7.76 9.42
N ASP A 4 47.80 8.16 8.18
CA ASP A 4 46.81 8.64 7.20
C ASP A 4 45.95 7.52 6.66
N SER A 5 46.52 6.33 6.44
CA SER A 5 45.79 5.16 5.97
C SER A 5 44.86 4.61 7.06
N GLU A 6 45.32 4.61 8.32
CA GLU A 6 44.52 4.18 9.46
C GLU A 6 43.41 5.18 9.78
N ALA A 7 43.68 6.48 9.67
CA ALA A 7 42.70 7.54 9.84
C ALA A 7 41.59 7.44 8.78
N LYS A 8 41.96 7.20 7.52
CA LYS A 8 40.99 7.01 6.43
C LYS A 8 40.13 5.77 6.63
N LYS A 9 40.72 4.66 7.11
CA LYS A 9 39.98 3.45 7.44
C LYS A 9 39.01 3.68 8.60
N ALA A 10 39.44 4.41 9.63
CA ALA A 10 38.59 4.75 10.77
C ALA A 10 37.44 5.66 10.36
N GLU A 11 37.69 6.67 9.53
CA GLU A 11 36.68 7.56 8.99
C GLU A 11 35.63 6.78 8.17
N LYS A 12 36.09 5.87 7.30
CA LYS A 12 35.23 5.02 6.50
C LYS A 12 34.36 4.12 7.37
N ALA A 13 34.94 3.53 8.42
CA ALA A 13 34.21 2.70 9.38
C ALA A 13 33.13 3.50 10.11
N GLN A 14 33.45 4.73 10.54
CA GLN A 14 32.48 5.62 11.19
C GLN A 14 31.35 6.02 10.25
N MET A 15 31.65 6.30 8.99
CA MET A 15 30.65 6.61 7.97
C MET A 15 29.74 5.42 7.72
N GLN A 16 30.29 4.20 7.67
CA GLN A 16 29.51 2.97 7.50
C GLN A 16 28.57 2.75 8.68
N GLU A 17 29.03 2.98 9.92
CA GLU A 17 28.18 2.87 11.11
C GLU A 17 27.06 3.92 11.11
N ALA A 18 27.36 5.15 10.68
CA ALA A 18 26.36 6.20 10.55
C ALA A 18 25.30 5.83 9.50
N GLU A 19 25.72 5.30 8.36
CA GLU A 19 24.80 4.85 7.31
C GLU A 19 23.96 3.65 7.75
N LYS A 20 24.53 2.71 8.52
CA LYS A 20 23.77 1.59 9.10
C LYS A 20 22.67 2.08 10.03
N ARG A 21 22.98 3.03 10.91
CA ARG A 21 21.98 3.62 11.83
C ARG A 21 20.87 4.34 11.05
N LYS A 22 21.26 5.05 10.00
CA LYS A 22 20.30 5.73 9.12
C LYS A 22 19.38 4.73 8.44
N LEU A 23 19.92 3.62 7.92
CA LEU A 23 19.15 2.57 7.30
C LEU A 23 18.17 1.92 8.29
N GLU A 24 18.61 1.65 9.52
CA GLU A 24 17.76 1.11 10.58
C GLU A 24 16.60 2.05 10.90
N GLU A 25 16.87 3.36 10.98
CA GLU A 25 15.82 4.36 11.22
C GLU A 25 14.82 4.42 10.06
N ILE A 26 15.30 4.38 8.82
CA ILE A 26 14.43 4.33 7.64
C ILE A 26 13.53 3.09 7.69
N ARG A 27 14.08 1.94 8.04
CA ARG A 27 13.33 0.68 8.16
C ARG A 27 12.26 0.76 9.26
N ARG A 28 12.55 1.40 10.39
CA ARG A 28 11.55 1.64 11.43
C ARG A 28 10.40 2.52 10.93
N GLN A 29 10.71 3.53 10.14
CA GLN A 29 9.69 4.40 9.55
C GLN A 29 8.83 3.63 8.54
N ILE A 30 9.44 2.77 7.72
CA ILE A 30 8.72 1.90 6.79
C ILE A 30 7.77 0.97 7.56
N ASP A 31 8.24 0.35 8.64
CA ASP A 31 7.43 -0.55 9.46
C ASP A 31 6.21 0.16 10.05
N LYS A 32 6.36 1.41 10.50
CA LYS A 32 5.25 2.22 11.00
C LYS A 32 4.23 2.51 9.90
N ILE A 33 4.69 2.79 8.70
CA ILE A 33 3.81 3.01 7.54
C ILE A 33 3.04 1.72 7.23
N ASP A 34 3.72 0.58 7.23
CA ASP A 34 3.07 -0.70 6.98
C ASP A 34 2.01 -1.03 8.05
N ASP A 35 2.28 -0.72 9.32
CA ASP A 35 1.30 -0.86 10.39
C ASP A 35 0.05 0.00 10.13
N GLU A 36 0.23 1.23 9.67
CA GLU A 36 -0.87 2.12 9.34
C GLU A 36 -1.65 1.61 8.13
N ILE A 37 -0.95 1.14 7.10
CA ILE A 37 -1.60 0.54 5.91
C ILE A 37 -2.44 -0.66 6.33
N ALA A 38 -1.90 -1.53 7.18
CA ALA A 38 -2.62 -2.70 7.68
C ALA A 38 -3.90 -2.31 8.41
N LYS A 39 -3.83 -1.31 9.28
CA LYS A 39 -5.01 -0.79 10.00
C LYS A 39 -6.06 -0.24 9.05
N LEU A 40 -5.63 0.52 8.04
CA LEU A 40 -6.53 1.08 7.03
C LEU A 40 -7.16 0.01 6.15
N LEU A 41 -6.41 -1.04 5.81
CA LEU A 41 -6.96 -2.17 5.08
C LEU A 41 -8.05 -2.90 5.89
N PHE A 42 -7.82 -3.14 7.18
CA PHE A 42 -8.84 -3.72 8.05
C PHE A 42 -10.08 -2.82 8.15
N ARG A 43 -9.89 -1.51 8.29
CA ARG A 43 -11.00 -0.55 8.29
C ARG A 43 -11.80 -0.63 6.98
N ARG A 44 -11.10 -0.74 5.87
CA ARG A 44 -11.74 -0.89 4.56
C ARG A 44 -12.54 -2.19 4.46
N ILE A 45 -12.03 -3.27 5.03
CA ILE A 45 -12.75 -4.56 5.09
C ILE A 45 -14.04 -4.43 5.91
N GLU A 46 -13.99 -3.77 7.07
CA GLU A 46 -15.18 -3.52 7.88
C GLU A 46 -16.23 -2.74 7.10
N LEU A 47 -15.80 -1.72 6.35
CA LEU A 47 -16.71 -0.93 5.51
C LEU A 47 -17.26 -1.74 4.34
N ALA A 48 -16.47 -2.66 3.79
CA ALA A 48 -16.94 -3.57 2.74
C ALA A 48 -18.04 -4.50 3.25
N ILE A 49 -17.88 -5.02 4.46
CA ILE A 49 -18.91 -5.83 5.12
C ILE A 49 -20.18 -5.01 5.32
N SER A 50 -20.05 -3.76 5.77
CA SER A 50 -21.19 -2.84 5.91
C SER A 50 -21.87 -2.58 4.56
N ALA A 51 -21.08 -2.43 3.49
CA ALA A 51 -21.61 -2.28 2.13
C ALA A 51 -22.37 -3.53 1.69
N ARG A 52 -21.86 -4.72 2.03
CA ARG A 52 -22.53 -5.99 1.74
C ARG A 52 -23.91 -6.04 2.41
N GLU A 53 -24.00 -5.64 3.66
CA GLU A 53 -25.26 -5.57 4.39
C GLU A 53 -26.24 -4.59 3.75
N ALA A 54 -25.76 -3.42 3.33
CA ALA A 54 -26.57 -2.44 2.62
C ALA A 54 -27.07 -2.97 1.26
N LYS A 55 -26.21 -3.63 0.50
CA LYS A 55 -26.56 -4.25 -0.78
C LYS A 55 -27.68 -5.30 -0.59
N LYS A 56 -27.56 -6.10 0.47
CA LYS A 56 -28.56 -7.10 0.82
C LYS A 56 -29.93 -6.46 1.08
N ARG A 57 -29.95 -5.39 1.87
CA ARG A 57 -31.19 -4.64 2.15
C ARG A 57 -31.79 -4.00 0.90
N LEU A 58 -30.95 -3.60 -0.04
CA LEU A 58 -31.36 -3.01 -1.32
C LEU A 58 -31.64 -4.05 -2.40
N GLU A 59 -31.48 -5.33 -2.08
CA GLU A 59 -31.63 -6.44 -3.03
C GLU A 59 -30.69 -6.31 -4.24
N LYS A 60 -29.49 -5.78 -4.00
CA LYS A 60 -28.44 -5.63 -5.01
C LYS A 60 -27.46 -6.79 -4.97
N PRO A 61 -26.86 -7.17 -6.13
CA PRO A 61 -25.83 -8.20 -6.15
C PRO A 61 -24.56 -7.73 -5.47
N ILE A 62 -23.75 -8.67 -5.01
CA ILE A 62 -22.44 -8.40 -4.39
C ILE A 62 -21.51 -7.74 -5.40
N SER A 63 -21.44 -8.29 -6.61
CA SER A 63 -20.58 -7.78 -7.67
C SER A 63 -21.25 -6.61 -8.39
N ASP A 64 -20.51 -5.53 -8.53
CA ASP A 64 -20.90 -4.33 -9.29
C ASP A 64 -19.70 -3.95 -10.17
N ALA A 65 -19.74 -4.37 -11.42
CA ALA A 65 -18.65 -4.19 -12.37
C ALA A 65 -18.30 -2.71 -12.60
N GLU A 66 -19.30 -1.85 -12.61
CA GLU A 66 -19.09 -0.40 -12.76
C GLU A 66 -18.33 0.19 -11.57
N ARG A 67 -18.76 -0.17 -10.35
CA ARG A 67 -18.06 0.28 -9.13
C ARG A 67 -16.65 -0.28 -9.04
N GLU A 68 -16.45 -1.53 -9.43
CA GLU A 68 -15.14 -2.16 -9.46
C GLU A 68 -14.17 -1.41 -10.38
N ARG A 69 -14.61 -1.05 -11.58
CA ARG A 69 -13.80 -0.24 -12.51
C ARG A 69 -13.51 1.14 -11.96
N GLU A 70 -14.47 1.76 -11.30
CA GLU A 70 -14.30 3.06 -10.65
C GLU A 70 -13.22 3.01 -9.57
N VAL A 71 -13.25 1.98 -8.72
CA VAL A 71 -12.25 1.79 -7.65
C VAL A 71 -10.84 1.65 -8.25
N ILE A 72 -10.69 0.80 -9.25
CA ILE A 72 -9.39 0.57 -9.92
C ILE A 72 -8.91 1.87 -10.59
N GLY A 73 -9.80 2.60 -11.27
CA GLY A 73 -9.48 3.88 -11.90
C GLY A 73 -9.01 4.93 -10.90
N LYS A 74 -9.62 4.98 -9.73
CA LYS A 74 -9.21 5.89 -8.65
C LYS A 74 -7.80 5.56 -8.13
N TRP A 75 -7.43 4.30 -8.08
CA TRP A 75 -6.07 3.91 -7.69
C TRP A 75 -5.04 4.40 -8.71
N ARG A 76 -5.35 4.33 -10.00
CA ARG A 76 -4.50 4.90 -11.05
C ARG A 76 -4.36 6.41 -10.89
N GLU A 77 -5.46 7.12 -10.69
CA GLU A 77 -5.46 8.58 -10.49
C GLU A 77 -4.61 8.98 -9.29
N ARG A 78 -4.68 8.21 -8.20
CA ARG A 78 -3.85 8.47 -7.01
C ARG A 78 -2.37 8.38 -7.33
N ALA A 79 -1.97 7.37 -8.10
CA ALA A 79 -0.57 7.24 -8.52
C ALA A 79 -0.12 8.44 -9.36
N GLU A 80 -0.94 8.86 -10.32
CA GLU A 80 -0.66 10.02 -11.16
C GLU A 80 -0.53 11.30 -10.34
N ASN A 81 -1.48 11.55 -9.45
CA ASN A 81 -1.51 12.76 -8.63
C ASN A 81 -0.37 12.81 -7.61
N LEU A 82 -0.07 11.69 -6.93
CA LEU A 82 0.98 11.64 -5.92
C LEU A 82 2.36 11.74 -6.52
N SER A 83 2.59 11.21 -7.71
CA SER A 83 3.88 11.33 -8.40
C SER A 83 4.22 12.78 -8.75
N MET A 84 3.21 13.64 -8.91
CA MET A 84 3.39 15.07 -9.13
C MET A 84 3.67 15.85 -7.85
N CYS A 85 3.29 15.31 -6.69
CA CYS A 85 3.40 15.98 -5.39
C CYS A 85 4.64 15.59 -4.59
N VAL A 86 5.38 14.58 -5.03
CA VAL A 86 6.57 14.09 -4.32
C VAL A 86 7.76 14.99 -4.67
N GLU A 87 8.44 15.52 -3.62
CA GLU A 87 9.64 16.36 -3.76
C GLU A 87 10.81 15.61 -4.42
N MET A 88 10.81 14.28 -4.36
CA MET A 88 11.80 13.47 -5.06
C MET A 88 11.53 13.50 -6.56
N LYS A 89 12.54 13.90 -7.32
CA LYS A 89 12.50 13.80 -8.78
C LYS A 89 12.49 12.33 -9.19
N VAL A 90 11.30 11.82 -9.40
CA VAL A 90 11.10 10.45 -9.88
C VAL A 90 11.17 10.51 -11.40
N ASN A 91 12.01 9.69 -12.02
CA ASN A 91 12.05 9.63 -13.49
C ASN A 91 10.79 8.92 -14.02
N GLU A 92 10.54 9.05 -15.32
CA GLU A 92 9.35 8.50 -15.97
C GLU A 92 9.21 7.00 -15.75
N ARG A 93 10.32 6.26 -15.72
CA ARG A 93 10.31 4.82 -15.52
C ARG A 93 9.83 4.44 -14.11
N ILE A 94 10.28 5.15 -13.08
CA ILE A 94 9.84 4.92 -11.70
C ILE A 94 8.36 5.28 -11.57
N LYS A 95 7.94 6.38 -12.21
CA LYS A 95 6.53 6.79 -12.26
C LYS A 95 5.65 5.68 -12.85
N ASP A 96 6.05 5.11 -13.98
CA ASP A 96 5.31 4.03 -14.63
C ASP A 96 5.21 2.79 -13.72
N ILE A 97 6.29 2.44 -13.01
CA ILE A 97 6.29 1.34 -12.05
C ILE A 97 5.32 1.61 -10.90
N CYS A 98 5.29 2.85 -10.38
CA CYS A 98 4.37 3.24 -9.31
C CYS A 98 2.91 3.15 -9.76
N GLU A 99 2.60 3.61 -10.98
CA GLU A 99 1.26 3.53 -11.54
C GLU A 99 0.81 2.08 -11.69
N GLU A 100 1.70 1.21 -12.20
CA GLU A 100 1.43 -0.22 -12.32
C GLU A 100 1.16 -0.86 -10.94
N MET A 101 1.99 -0.55 -9.95
CA MET A 101 1.80 -1.05 -8.59
C MET A 101 0.44 -0.63 -8.02
N PHE A 102 0.07 0.64 -8.16
CA PHE A 102 -1.20 1.15 -7.63
C PHE A 102 -2.41 0.51 -8.33
N MET A 103 -2.33 0.29 -9.63
CA MET A 103 -3.38 -0.42 -10.36
C MET A 103 -3.54 -1.86 -9.88
N GLN A 104 -2.43 -2.54 -9.65
CA GLN A 104 -2.45 -3.91 -9.13
C GLN A 104 -3.00 -3.96 -7.71
N ILE A 105 -2.62 -3.01 -6.86
CA ILE A 105 -3.18 -2.88 -5.51
C ILE A 105 -4.70 -2.72 -5.60
N GLY A 106 -5.19 -1.83 -6.45
CA GLY A 106 -6.62 -1.62 -6.65
C GLY A 106 -7.35 -2.90 -7.09
N SER A 107 -6.77 -3.62 -8.04
CA SER A 107 -7.33 -4.88 -8.54
C SER A 107 -7.39 -5.97 -7.46
N GLU A 108 -6.32 -6.10 -6.67
CA GLU A 108 -6.25 -7.07 -5.57
C GLU A 108 -7.23 -6.70 -4.45
N ILE A 109 -7.36 -5.43 -4.12
CA ILE A 109 -8.34 -4.95 -3.14
C ILE A 109 -9.75 -5.33 -3.56
N VAL A 110 -10.12 -5.07 -4.81
CA VAL A 110 -11.44 -5.44 -5.36
C VAL A 110 -11.66 -6.94 -5.27
N LYS A 111 -10.71 -7.71 -5.72
CA LYS A 111 -10.77 -9.18 -5.73
C LYS A 111 -11.01 -9.76 -4.32
N TYR A 112 -10.20 -9.32 -3.36
CA TYR A 112 -10.33 -9.83 -1.98
C TYR A 112 -11.56 -9.28 -1.27
N THR A 113 -11.96 -8.05 -1.55
CA THR A 113 -13.20 -7.48 -1.03
C THR A 113 -14.41 -8.33 -1.45
N LEU A 114 -14.49 -8.71 -2.72
CA LEU A 114 -15.57 -9.56 -3.22
C LEU A 114 -15.57 -10.92 -2.52
N ARG A 115 -14.41 -11.53 -2.34
CA ARG A 115 -14.29 -12.81 -1.63
C ARG A 115 -14.77 -12.71 -0.19
N ILE A 116 -14.42 -11.65 0.50
CA ILE A 116 -14.85 -11.39 1.88
C ILE A 116 -16.36 -11.21 1.94
N GLU A 117 -16.92 -10.43 1.04
CA GLU A 117 -18.37 -10.20 0.97
C GLU A 117 -19.14 -11.52 0.69
N GLU A 118 -18.60 -12.36 -0.17
CA GLU A 118 -19.19 -13.67 -0.48
C GLU A 118 -19.16 -14.59 0.74
N GLU A 119 -18.02 -14.69 1.42
CA GLU A 119 -17.88 -15.52 2.62
C GLU A 119 -18.76 -15.01 3.77
N TRP A 120 -18.84 -13.72 3.94
CA TRP A 120 -19.73 -13.12 4.95
C TRP A 120 -21.20 -13.50 4.71
N GLY A 121 -21.64 -13.46 3.46
CA GLY A 121 -22.99 -13.88 3.08
C GLY A 121 -23.25 -15.36 3.33
N MET A 122 -22.23 -16.21 3.18
CA MET A 122 -22.34 -17.65 3.44
C MET A 122 -22.49 -17.96 4.94
N GLU A 123 -21.76 -17.25 5.81
CA GLU A 123 -21.89 -17.43 7.26
C GLU A 123 -23.27 -17.08 7.77
N GLU A 124 -23.90 -16.05 7.21
CA GLU A 124 -25.27 -15.67 7.55
C GLU A 124 -26.28 -16.76 7.18
N LYS A 125 -26.00 -17.56 6.15
CA LYS A 125 -26.89 -18.64 5.70
C LYS A 125 -26.78 -19.91 6.56
N LYS A 126 -25.76 -20.04 7.39
CA LYS A 126 -25.55 -21.20 8.27
C LYS A 126 -26.36 -21.14 9.56
N ASP A 127 -26.88 -19.99 9.91
CA ASP A 127 -27.76 -19.77 11.03
C ASP A 127 -29.24 -19.97 10.60
#